data_aa2c6462c760bf7ab4483dd4b6db56da
#
_entry.id   aa2c6462c760bf7ab4483dd4b6db56da
#
_cell.length_a   1.000
_cell.length_b   1.000
_cell.length_c   1.000
_cell.angle_alpha   90.00
_cell.angle_beta   90.00
_cell.angle_gamma   90.00
#
_symmetry.space_group_name_H-M   'P 1'
#
loop_
_entity.id
_entity.type
_entity.pdbx_description
1 polymer ?
#
loop_
_entity_poly.entity_id
_entity_poly.type
_entity_poly.pdbx_seq_one_letter_code
_entity_poly.pdbx_strand_id
1 'polypeptide(L)'
;NRAILRELGDEGYGAASVGVAMIRENWLFYAVVGNVKLCVFRNGDLVPVSAGHTLDVLAEQSFRTGRLSREDALVMLENHRLYNYLGQDSFKDIEIFDRPISLQRGDIIVLMSDGLYELIPWKEIEDVLSGGQDCQSMAYALMEKVNQNSAEDRDNASVILLRWDGSTT
;
A
#
# COMPACT_ATOMS: atom_id res chain seq x y z
N ASN A 1 11.13 10.56 10.39
CA ASN A 1 10.59 11.87 10.07
C ASN A 1 11.59 13.01 10.35
N ARG A 2 12.20 13.08 11.55
CA ARG A 2 13.12 14.18 11.93
C ARG A 2 14.30 14.40 10.97
N ALA A 3 14.85 13.35 10.38
CA ALA A 3 15.95 13.46 9.42
C ALA A 3 15.47 14.13 8.13
N ILE A 4 14.30 13.75 7.64
CA ILE A 4 13.70 14.35 6.43
C ILE A 4 13.42 15.84 6.67
N LEU A 5 12.75 16.19 7.78
CA LEU A 5 12.46 17.58 8.11
C LEU A 5 13.72 18.44 8.23
N ARG A 6 14.81 17.89 8.76
CA ARG A 6 16.10 18.59 8.85
C ARG A 6 16.71 18.87 7.49
N GLU A 7 16.63 17.92 6.55
CA GLU A 7 17.13 18.08 5.18
C GLU A 7 16.27 19.06 4.36
N LEU A 8 14.96 19.07 4.59
CA LEU A 8 14.04 20.00 3.91
C LEU A 8 14.25 21.46 4.37
N GLY A 9 14.65 21.69 5.63
CA GLY A 9 14.76 23.02 6.21
C GLY A 9 13.43 23.76 6.29
N ASP A 10 13.47 25.06 6.60
CA ASP A 10 12.27 25.88 6.86
C ASP A 10 11.43 26.17 5.59
N GLU A 11 12.03 26.10 4.42
CA GLU A 11 11.38 26.43 3.14
C GLU A 11 11.17 25.22 2.22
N GLY A 12 11.66 24.04 2.63
CA GLY A 12 11.59 22.84 1.83
C GLY A 12 10.26 22.11 1.96
N TYR A 13 9.70 21.66 0.83
CA TYR A 13 8.53 20.78 0.78
C TYR A 13 8.95 19.40 0.28
N GLY A 14 8.53 18.38 1.00
CA GLY A 14 8.72 16.99 0.59
C GLY A 14 7.78 16.07 1.33
N ALA A 15 7.22 15.12 0.60
CA ALA A 15 6.36 14.09 1.15
C ALA A 15 6.87 12.72 0.72
N ALA A 16 6.88 11.75 1.63
CA ALA A 16 7.20 10.38 1.29
C ALA A 16 6.26 9.42 2.02
N SER A 17 5.86 8.40 1.29
CA SER A 17 5.20 7.22 1.84
C SER A 17 6.22 6.10 2.03
N VAL A 18 6.02 5.26 3.03
CA VAL A 18 6.88 4.10 3.27
C VAL A 18 6.05 2.89 3.71
N GLY A 19 6.35 1.75 3.12
CA GLY A 19 5.84 0.46 3.54
C GLY A 19 7.00 -0.47 3.89
N VAL A 20 6.89 -1.15 5.02
CA VAL A 20 7.87 -2.14 5.49
C VAL A 20 7.15 -3.44 5.76
N ALA A 21 7.66 -4.52 5.21
CA ALA A 21 7.24 -5.88 5.51
C ALA A 21 8.43 -6.67 6.09
N MET A 22 8.20 -7.35 7.19
CA MET A 22 9.17 -8.24 7.82
C MET A 22 8.55 -9.62 7.99
N ILE A 23 9.27 -10.63 7.55
CA ILE A 23 8.86 -12.03 7.74
C ILE A 23 9.78 -12.67 8.75
N ARG A 24 9.20 -13.28 9.78
CA ARG A 24 9.90 -14.10 10.74
C ARG A 24 9.17 -15.42 10.90
N GLU A 25 9.87 -16.51 10.61
CA GLU A 25 9.23 -17.83 10.49
C GLU A 25 8.11 -17.78 9.44
N ASN A 26 6.87 -18.06 9.81
CA ASN A 26 5.68 -17.94 8.98
C ASN A 26 4.80 -16.73 9.31
N TRP A 27 5.34 -15.73 10.00
CA TRP A 27 4.60 -14.54 10.42
C TRP A 27 5.04 -13.31 9.66
N LEU A 28 4.07 -12.62 9.08
CA LEU A 28 4.27 -11.32 8.45
C LEU A 28 3.95 -10.22 9.46
N PHE A 29 4.89 -9.31 9.62
CA PHE A 29 4.79 -8.07 10.38
C PHE A 29 4.93 -6.90 9.40
N TYR A 30 4.22 -5.80 9.64
CA TYR A 30 4.33 -4.64 8.75
C TYR A 30 4.18 -3.31 9.48
N ALA A 31 4.66 -2.26 8.83
CA ALA A 31 4.40 -0.87 9.19
C ALA A 31 4.24 -0.05 7.92
N VAL A 32 3.28 0.87 7.91
CA VAL A 32 2.99 1.75 6.76
C VAL A 32 2.81 3.19 7.23
N VAL A 33 3.34 4.12 6.44
CA VAL A 33 3.06 5.55 6.52
C VAL A 33 2.76 6.04 5.12
N GLY A 34 1.67 6.79 4.97
CA GLY A 34 1.22 7.27 3.66
C GLY A 34 0.29 6.30 2.96
N ASN A 35 0.35 6.25 1.64
CA ASN A 35 -0.59 5.51 0.78
C ASN A 35 -0.02 4.24 0.14
N VAL A 36 1.14 3.76 0.57
CA VAL A 36 1.65 2.44 0.14
C VAL A 36 0.65 1.37 0.56
N LYS A 37 0.23 0.54 -0.39
CA LYS A 37 -0.59 -0.65 -0.09
C LYS A 37 0.28 -1.86 0.13
N LEU A 38 0.07 -2.52 1.27
CA LEU A 38 0.59 -3.85 1.54
C LEU A 38 -0.58 -4.84 1.47
N CYS A 39 -0.41 -5.86 0.63
CA CYS A 39 -1.41 -6.88 0.37
C CYS A 39 -0.81 -8.27 0.53
N VAL A 40 -1.68 -9.26 0.74
CA VAL A 40 -1.36 -10.69 0.63
C VAL A 40 -2.23 -11.29 -0.45
N PHE A 41 -1.59 -11.88 -1.47
CA PHE A 41 -2.27 -12.65 -2.49
C PHE A 41 -2.27 -14.12 -2.06
N ARG A 42 -3.47 -14.68 -1.96
CA ARG A 42 -3.72 -16.08 -1.52
C ARG A 42 -4.93 -16.65 -2.24
N ASN A 43 -4.81 -17.84 -2.80
CA ASN A 43 -5.91 -18.59 -3.43
C ASN A 43 -6.64 -17.81 -4.55
N GLY A 44 -5.95 -16.93 -5.25
CA GLY A 44 -6.54 -16.13 -6.33
C GLY A 44 -7.04 -14.74 -5.90
N ASP A 45 -7.06 -14.45 -4.60
CA ASP A 45 -7.55 -13.18 -4.06
C ASP A 45 -6.39 -12.32 -3.56
N LEU A 46 -6.38 -11.04 -3.93
CA LEU A 46 -5.46 -10.02 -3.43
C LEU A 46 -6.13 -9.23 -2.30
N VAL A 47 -5.73 -9.50 -1.08
CA VAL A 47 -6.34 -8.90 0.12
C VAL A 47 -5.42 -7.79 0.67
N PRO A 48 -5.88 -6.53 0.71
CA PRO A 48 -5.13 -5.47 1.37
C PRO A 48 -5.12 -5.71 2.88
N VAL A 49 -3.93 -5.61 3.48
CA VAL A 49 -3.74 -5.77 4.93
C VAL A 49 -3.38 -4.44 5.60
N SER A 50 -2.91 -3.45 4.84
CA SER A 50 -2.79 -2.07 5.28
C SER A 50 -3.94 -1.22 4.77
N ALA A 51 -4.38 -0.25 5.58
CA ALA A 51 -5.40 0.73 5.20
C ALA A 51 -4.77 1.94 4.50
N GLY A 52 -3.65 2.45 5.04
CA GLY A 52 -2.99 3.67 4.58
C GLY A 52 -3.55 4.95 5.21
N HIS A 53 -2.96 6.08 4.83
CA HIS A 53 -3.23 7.38 5.45
C HIS A 53 -3.78 8.40 4.44
N THR A 54 -4.89 8.07 3.79
CA THR A 54 -5.61 8.94 2.85
C THR A 54 -6.93 9.44 3.44
N LEU A 55 -7.46 10.54 2.94
CA LEU A 55 -8.66 11.17 3.50
C LEU A 55 -9.91 10.29 3.37
N ASP A 56 -10.03 9.50 2.32
CA ASP A 56 -11.09 8.51 2.16
C ASP A 56 -11.03 7.44 3.25
N VAL A 57 -9.85 6.90 3.56
CA VAL A 57 -9.65 5.94 4.66
C VAL A 57 -9.99 6.58 6.01
N LEU A 58 -9.57 7.83 6.24
CA LEU A 58 -9.90 8.56 7.47
C LEU A 58 -11.41 8.78 7.59
N ALA A 59 -12.08 9.11 6.49
CA ALA A 59 -13.53 9.30 6.44
C ALA A 59 -14.27 8.00 6.77
N GLU A 60 -13.87 6.87 6.15
CA GLU A 60 -14.45 5.56 6.45
C GLU A 60 -14.29 5.17 7.92
N GLN A 61 -13.10 5.32 8.49
CA GLN A 61 -12.83 5.04 9.90
C GLN A 61 -13.65 5.95 10.82
N SER A 62 -13.76 7.23 10.47
CA SER A 62 -14.54 8.21 11.25
C SER A 62 -16.04 7.92 11.21
N PHE A 63 -16.56 7.49 10.06
CA PHE A 63 -17.93 7.04 9.93
C PHE A 63 -18.18 5.76 10.75
N ARG A 64 -17.34 4.73 10.65
CA ARG A 64 -17.45 3.48 11.41
C ARG A 64 -17.45 3.71 12.93
N THR A 65 -16.71 4.73 13.39
CA THR A 65 -16.64 5.09 14.82
C THR A 65 -17.69 6.12 15.25
N GLY A 66 -18.61 6.52 14.36
CA GLY A 66 -19.67 7.49 14.64
C GLY A 66 -19.20 8.94 14.82
N ARG A 67 -17.97 9.26 14.40
CA ARG A 67 -17.41 10.63 14.47
C ARG A 67 -17.78 11.48 13.26
N LEU A 68 -18.21 10.85 12.16
CA LEU A 68 -18.60 11.51 10.93
C LEU A 68 -19.97 11.00 10.48
N SER A 69 -20.81 11.91 9.95
CA SER A 69 -22.08 11.52 9.36
C SER A 69 -21.85 10.75 8.05
N ARG A 70 -22.89 10.01 7.59
CA ARG A 70 -22.83 9.32 6.30
C ARG A 70 -22.66 10.31 5.14
N GLU A 71 -23.34 11.45 5.20
CA GLU A 71 -23.31 12.47 4.14
C GLU A 71 -21.92 13.07 4.01
N ASP A 72 -21.32 13.46 5.14
CA ASP A 72 -19.96 14.01 5.17
C ASP A 72 -18.91 12.99 4.74
N ALA A 73 -19.07 11.73 5.15
CA ALA A 73 -18.17 10.65 4.74
C ALA A 73 -18.21 10.44 3.22
N LEU A 74 -19.39 10.40 2.60
CA LEU A 74 -19.54 10.22 1.16
C LEU A 74 -18.81 11.29 0.34
N VAL A 75 -18.82 12.55 0.79
CA VAL A 75 -18.10 13.65 0.14
C VAL A 75 -16.57 13.44 0.17
N MET A 76 -16.07 12.74 1.18
CA MET A 76 -14.63 12.52 1.36
C MET A 76 -14.12 11.23 0.72
N LEU A 77 -14.98 10.29 0.32
CA LEU A 77 -14.57 8.98 -0.21
C LEU A 77 -13.82 9.07 -1.55
N GLU A 78 -14.01 10.13 -2.33
CA GLU A 78 -13.30 10.35 -3.59
C GLU A 78 -11.98 11.10 -3.38
N ASN A 79 -11.62 11.42 -2.13
CA ASN A 79 -10.45 12.21 -1.82
C ASN A 79 -9.29 11.33 -1.34
N HIS A 80 -8.43 10.92 -2.26
CA HIS A 80 -7.26 10.08 -1.99
C HIS A 80 -6.02 10.85 -1.51
N ARG A 81 -6.17 12.14 -1.14
CA ARG A 81 -5.06 12.95 -0.63
C ARG A 81 -4.55 12.41 0.71
N LEU A 82 -3.23 12.45 0.87
CA LEU A 82 -2.57 12.06 2.11
C LEU A 82 -2.92 13.05 3.24
N TYR A 83 -3.28 12.52 4.41
CA TYR A 83 -3.40 13.29 5.64
C TYR A 83 -2.23 13.06 6.60
N ASN A 84 -1.43 12.01 6.38
CA ASN A 84 -0.27 11.67 7.21
C ASN A 84 0.82 11.03 6.34
N TYR A 85 2.03 11.60 6.36
CA TYR A 85 3.17 11.22 5.53
C TYR A 85 4.49 11.63 6.17
N LEU A 86 5.59 11.06 5.73
CA LEU A 86 6.92 11.50 6.14
C LEU A 86 7.27 12.84 5.48
N GLY A 87 7.92 13.73 6.24
CA GLY A 87 8.19 15.11 5.83
C GLY A 87 7.15 16.12 6.35
N GLN A 88 6.12 15.65 7.06
CA GLN A 88 5.10 16.50 7.67
C GLN A 88 5.49 16.87 9.10
N ASP A 89 5.43 18.17 9.48
CA ASP A 89 5.71 18.64 10.84
C ASP A 89 4.75 18.04 11.87
N SER A 90 3.48 17.95 11.50
CA SER A 90 2.42 17.37 12.32
C SER A 90 2.27 15.86 12.12
N PHE A 91 3.36 15.16 11.84
CA PHE A 91 3.35 13.69 11.70
C PHE A 91 2.66 13.04 12.90
N LYS A 92 1.61 12.26 12.63
CA LYS A 92 0.71 11.76 13.66
C LYS A 92 0.97 10.32 14.05
N ASP A 93 1.02 9.43 13.06
CA ASP A 93 0.88 8.02 13.34
C ASP A 93 1.64 7.13 12.33
N ILE A 94 1.90 5.91 12.75
CA ILE A 94 2.41 4.82 11.92
C ILE A 94 1.38 3.71 12.00
N GLU A 95 0.84 3.27 10.88
CA GLU A 95 0.03 2.07 10.85
C GLU A 95 0.94 0.86 11.09
N ILE A 96 0.71 0.19 12.20
CA ILE A 96 1.42 -1.04 12.57
C ILE A 96 0.37 -2.16 12.63
N PHE A 97 0.76 -3.37 12.29
CA PHE A 97 -0.09 -4.54 12.39
C PHE A 97 -0.66 -4.71 13.82
N ASP A 98 -1.97 -4.95 13.93
CA ASP A 98 -2.59 -5.30 15.23
C ASP A 98 -2.23 -6.73 15.65
N ARG A 99 -2.18 -7.63 14.68
CA ARG A 99 -1.78 -9.03 14.87
C ARG A 99 -0.93 -9.49 13.69
N PRO A 100 0.16 -10.24 13.95
CA PRO A 100 0.94 -10.86 12.88
C PRO A 100 0.06 -11.73 11.97
N ILE A 101 0.31 -11.66 10.68
CA ILE A 101 -0.42 -12.45 9.69
C ILE A 101 0.31 -13.77 9.47
N SER A 102 -0.40 -14.89 9.69
CA SER A 102 0.16 -16.20 9.41
C SER A 102 0.21 -16.44 7.90
N LEU A 103 1.43 -16.60 7.37
CA LEU A 103 1.66 -16.91 5.98
C LEU A 103 1.50 -18.41 5.71
N GLN A 104 0.95 -18.71 4.54
CA GLN A 104 0.83 -20.05 3.99
C GLN A 104 1.77 -20.20 2.80
N ARG A 105 2.24 -21.42 2.56
CA ARG A 105 3.09 -21.70 1.41
C ARG A 105 2.39 -21.29 0.10
N GLY A 106 3.08 -20.50 -0.70
CA GLY A 106 2.56 -19.96 -1.95
C GLY A 106 1.97 -18.56 -1.85
N ASP A 107 1.82 -18.00 -0.63
CA ASP A 107 1.41 -16.60 -0.47
C ASP A 107 2.40 -15.66 -1.18
N ILE A 108 1.87 -14.62 -1.80
CA ILE A 108 2.68 -13.54 -2.34
C ILE A 108 2.37 -12.26 -1.55
N ILE A 109 3.37 -11.71 -0.92
CA ILE A 109 3.32 -10.41 -0.27
C ILE A 109 3.57 -9.35 -1.34
N VAL A 110 2.68 -8.38 -1.44
CA VAL A 110 2.71 -7.31 -2.45
C VAL A 110 2.79 -5.98 -1.74
N LEU A 111 3.85 -5.21 -2.00
CA LEU A 111 3.90 -3.78 -1.65
C LEU A 111 3.85 -3.00 -2.95
N MET A 112 2.97 -2.01 -3.03
CA MET A 112 2.78 -1.21 -4.23
C MET A 112 2.45 0.24 -3.90
N SER A 113 2.94 1.16 -4.75
CA SER A 113 2.56 2.58 -4.70
C SER A 113 1.22 2.82 -5.39
N ASP A 114 0.64 3.99 -5.14
CA ASP A 114 -0.59 4.48 -5.76
C ASP A 114 -0.51 4.51 -7.28
N GLY A 115 0.61 4.92 -7.86
CA GLY A 115 0.83 4.90 -9.30
C GLY A 115 0.66 3.53 -9.97
N LEU A 116 0.56 2.44 -9.20
CA LEU A 116 0.21 1.12 -9.73
C LEU A 116 -1.27 0.82 -9.51
N TYR A 117 -1.76 0.86 -8.27
CA TYR A 117 -3.11 0.39 -7.95
C TYR A 117 -4.23 1.38 -8.34
N GLU A 118 -3.90 2.62 -8.65
CA GLU A 118 -4.86 3.57 -9.23
C GLU A 118 -4.98 3.44 -10.75
N LEU A 119 -3.92 2.97 -11.42
CA LEU A 119 -3.89 2.81 -12.87
C LEU A 119 -4.35 1.43 -13.36
N ILE A 120 -4.11 0.38 -12.57
CA ILE A 120 -4.43 -1.00 -12.94
C ILE A 120 -5.62 -1.48 -12.13
N PRO A 121 -6.71 -1.95 -12.79
CA PRO A 121 -7.83 -2.56 -12.11
C PRO A 121 -7.39 -3.71 -11.20
N TRP A 122 -7.96 -3.80 -10.00
CA TRP A 122 -7.61 -4.79 -9.00
C TRP A 122 -7.61 -6.22 -9.55
N LYS A 123 -8.65 -6.54 -10.34
CA LYS A 123 -8.77 -7.84 -11.00
C LYS A 123 -7.61 -8.16 -11.94
N GLU A 124 -7.07 -7.17 -12.64
CA GLU A 124 -5.93 -7.39 -13.53
C GLU A 124 -4.63 -7.64 -12.77
N ILE A 125 -4.48 -7.05 -11.57
CA ILE A 125 -3.36 -7.36 -10.67
C ILE A 125 -3.47 -8.82 -10.21
N GLU A 126 -4.66 -9.27 -9.79
CA GLU A 126 -4.91 -10.65 -9.40
C GLU A 126 -4.62 -11.64 -10.53
N ASP A 127 -5.04 -11.31 -11.76
CA ASP A 127 -4.82 -12.17 -12.93
C ASP A 127 -3.32 -12.35 -13.22
N VAL A 128 -2.51 -11.30 -13.10
CA VAL A 128 -1.04 -11.39 -13.22
C VAL A 128 -0.44 -12.27 -12.12
N LEU A 129 -0.88 -12.07 -10.87
CA LEU A 129 -0.37 -12.83 -9.73
C LEU A 129 -0.78 -14.32 -9.78
N SER A 130 -1.93 -14.61 -10.40
CA SER A 130 -2.44 -15.97 -10.61
C SER A 130 -1.68 -16.73 -11.70
N GLY A 131 -0.89 -16.07 -12.53
CA GLY A 131 -0.22 -16.65 -13.69
C GLY A 131 0.86 -17.69 -13.39
N GLY A 132 1.18 -17.95 -12.13
CA GLY A 132 2.11 -18.99 -11.69
C GLY A 132 3.58 -18.74 -12.03
N GLN A 133 3.91 -17.58 -12.54
CA GLN A 133 5.27 -17.18 -12.90
C GLN A 133 6.11 -16.87 -11.64
N ASP A 134 7.40 -16.63 -11.82
CA ASP A 134 8.24 -16.10 -10.74
C ASP A 134 7.91 -14.63 -10.43
N CYS A 135 8.29 -14.17 -9.24
CA CYS A 135 7.97 -12.81 -8.76
C CYS A 135 8.54 -11.73 -9.68
N GLN A 136 9.71 -11.95 -10.28
CA GLN A 136 10.32 -10.98 -11.20
C GLN A 136 9.49 -10.80 -12.46
N SER A 137 9.09 -11.92 -13.09
CA SER A 137 8.24 -11.89 -14.29
C SER A 137 6.89 -11.25 -14.04
N MET A 138 6.25 -11.53 -12.89
CA MET A 138 4.99 -10.90 -12.50
C MET A 138 5.17 -9.38 -12.26
N ALA A 139 6.25 -8.96 -11.59
CA ALA A 139 6.53 -7.54 -11.38
C ALA A 139 6.73 -6.81 -12.72
N TYR A 140 7.47 -7.38 -13.65
CA TYR A 140 7.62 -6.83 -15.00
C TYR A 140 6.27 -6.72 -15.73
N ALA A 141 5.43 -7.75 -15.67
CA ALA A 141 4.12 -7.72 -16.31
C ALA A 141 3.22 -6.61 -15.73
N LEU A 142 3.25 -6.39 -14.42
CA LEU A 142 2.53 -5.27 -13.79
C LEU A 142 3.07 -3.92 -14.27
N MET A 143 4.40 -3.75 -14.32
CA MET A 143 5.01 -2.50 -14.78
C MET A 143 4.77 -2.24 -16.27
N GLU A 144 4.69 -3.29 -17.11
CA GLU A 144 4.29 -3.14 -18.51
C GLU A 144 2.85 -2.64 -18.65
N LYS A 145 1.93 -3.15 -17.83
CA LYS A 145 0.53 -2.66 -17.82
C LYS A 145 0.46 -1.17 -17.42
N VAL A 146 1.23 -0.75 -16.41
CA VAL A 146 1.34 0.68 -16.06
C VAL A 146 1.84 1.50 -17.24
N ASN A 147 2.87 1.03 -17.93
CA ASN A 147 3.46 1.75 -19.07
C ASN A 147 2.55 1.81 -20.30
N GLN A 148 1.68 0.83 -20.48
CA GLN A 148 0.69 0.78 -21.57
C GLN A 148 -0.53 1.65 -21.30
N ASN A 149 -0.75 2.05 -20.04
CA ASN A 149 -1.85 2.94 -19.69
C ASN A 149 -1.58 4.35 -20.26
N SER A 150 -2.57 4.90 -20.97
CA SER A 150 -2.46 6.20 -21.68
C SER A 150 -2.87 7.41 -20.82
N ALA A 151 -3.06 7.27 -19.52
CA ALA A 151 -3.43 8.39 -18.65
C ALA A 151 -2.36 9.51 -18.72
N GLU A 152 -2.82 10.75 -18.87
CA GLU A 152 -1.95 11.92 -19.04
C GLU A 152 -1.21 12.28 -17.73
N ASP A 153 -1.86 12.10 -16.57
CA ASP A 153 -1.33 12.41 -15.23
C ASP A 153 -0.92 11.13 -14.49
N ARG A 154 0.09 10.42 -15.02
CA ARG A 154 0.60 9.20 -14.36
C ARG A 154 1.63 9.57 -13.31
N ASP A 155 1.45 9.03 -12.11
CA ASP A 155 2.50 9.02 -11.09
C ASP A 155 3.51 7.89 -11.31
N ASN A 156 4.67 7.98 -10.66
CA ASN A 156 5.66 6.92 -10.67
C ASN A 156 5.10 5.68 -9.96
N ALA A 157 5.23 4.52 -10.59
CA ALA A 157 4.78 3.26 -10.02
C ALA A 157 5.95 2.44 -9.47
N SER A 158 5.70 1.78 -8.36
CA SER A 158 6.65 0.83 -7.74
C SER A 158 5.91 -0.40 -7.24
N VAL A 159 6.52 -1.57 -7.39
CA VAL A 159 6.00 -2.83 -6.85
C VAL A 159 7.12 -3.72 -6.32
N ILE A 160 6.86 -4.36 -5.20
CA ILE A 160 7.71 -5.41 -4.63
C ILE A 160 6.84 -6.65 -4.42
N LEU A 161 7.29 -7.79 -4.94
CA LEU A 161 6.65 -9.08 -4.79
C LEU A 161 7.57 -10.05 -4.04
N LEU A 162 7.05 -10.67 -3.00
CA LEU A 162 7.75 -11.70 -2.21
C LEU A 162 6.86 -12.93 -2.11
N ARG A 163 7.30 -14.07 -2.66
CA ARG A 163 6.63 -15.37 -2.48
C ARG A 163 7.14 -16.05 -1.25
N TRP A 164 6.22 -16.50 -0.39
CA TRP A 164 6.52 -17.32 0.77
C TRP A 164 6.50 -18.81 0.40
N ASP A 165 7.66 -19.44 0.33
CA ASP A 165 7.79 -20.86 -0.05
C ASP A 165 7.77 -21.82 1.15
N GLY A 166 7.49 -21.30 2.35
CA GLY A 166 7.53 -22.04 3.61
C GLY A 166 8.87 -21.88 4.34
N SER A 167 8.86 -22.16 5.63
CA SER A 167 10.11 -22.22 6.42
C SER A 167 10.98 -23.37 5.92
N THR A 168 12.21 -23.07 5.56
CA THR A 168 13.25 -24.10 5.47
C THR A 168 13.56 -24.55 6.90
N THR A 169 13.10 -25.72 7.28
CA THR A 169 13.51 -26.44 8.51
C THR A 169 14.96 -26.84 8.40
#